data_67dd3d3d3d995af2dc4d851c240a0c48
#
_entry.id   67dd3d3d3d995af2dc4d851c240a0c48
#
_cell.length_a   1.000
_cell.length_b   1.000
_cell.length_c   1.000
_cell.angle_alpha   90.00
_cell.angle_beta   90.00
_cell.angle_gamma   90.00
#
_symmetry.space_group_name_H-M   'P 1'
#
loop_
_entity.id
_entity.type
_entity.pdbx_description
1 polymer ?
#
loop_
_entity_poly.entity_id
_entity_poly.type
_entity_poly.pdbx_seq_one_letter_code
_entity_poly.pdbx_strand_id
1 'polypeptide(L)'
;PDKRVELVRGVLVVREPAGGRHGRIAVNVTLQLGNYVAQHQLGTVYAAETGFTLERRPDTVRAPDGAFVRRERLPNPEPTGFHDLAPDLVVEVLSPSDRPDEILAKIADWLSAGTRLVWVIDPDRRLARVYRHDGSERIVSEAEALDGEDVVAGFSCRLDAIL
;
A
#
# COMPACT_ATOMS: atom_id res chain seq x y z
N PRO A 1 -19.90 10.09 11.19
CA PRO A 1 -18.70 9.31 11.41
C PRO A 1 -18.03 9.04 10.07
N ASP A 2 -16.76 9.38 9.98
CA ASP A 2 -15.99 9.30 8.74
C ASP A 2 -15.72 7.82 8.42
N LYS A 3 -16.35 7.32 7.37
CA LYS A 3 -16.12 5.97 6.87
C LYS A 3 -15.02 6.00 5.83
N ARG A 4 -14.22 4.94 5.77
CA ARG A 4 -13.25 4.74 4.69
C ARG A 4 -14.01 4.40 3.41
N VAL A 5 -13.72 5.10 2.33
CA VAL A 5 -14.45 4.97 1.07
C VAL A 5 -13.46 4.77 -0.08
N GLU A 6 -13.73 3.78 -0.91
CA GLU A 6 -13.06 3.56 -2.19
C GLU A 6 -14.10 3.51 -3.31
N LEU A 7 -13.67 3.75 -4.53
CA LEU A 7 -14.50 3.59 -5.73
C LEU A 7 -13.93 2.44 -6.55
N VAL A 8 -14.72 1.41 -6.81
CA VAL A 8 -14.30 0.23 -7.54
C VAL A 8 -15.20 -0.01 -8.73
N ARG A 9 -14.70 0.20 -9.92
CA ARG A 9 -15.45 0.08 -11.18
C ARG A 9 -16.78 0.83 -11.14
N GLY A 10 -16.72 2.09 -10.66
CA GLY A 10 -17.89 2.95 -10.52
C GLY A 10 -18.80 2.66 -9.34
N VAL A 11 -18.47 1.68 -8.49
CA VAL A 11 -19.25 1.30 -7.29
C VAL A 11 -18.54 1.78 -6.03
N LEU A 12 -19.28 2.48 -5.17
CA LEU A 12 -18.77 2.96 -3.89
C LEU A 12 -18.65 1.78 -2.91
N VAL A 13 -17.44 1.58 -2.40
CA VAL A 13 -17.15 0.59 -1.35
C VAL A 13 -16.89 1.34 -0.05
N VAL A 14 -17.74 1.11 0.95
CA VAL A 14 -17.68 1.78 2.25
C VAL A 14 -17.22 0.79 3.30
N ARG A 15 -16.23 1.18 4.11
CA ARG A 15 -15.68 0.35 5.17
C ARG A 15 -15.74 1.07 6.51
N GLU A 16 -15.82 0.29 7.57
CA GLU A 16 -15.72 0.83 8.93
C GLU A 16 -14.26 1.28 9.22
N PRO A 17 -14.08 2.21 10.16
CA PRO A 17 -12.75 2.60 10.60
C PRO A 17 -11.93 1.39 11.09
N ALA A 18 -10.63 1.42 10.84
CA ALA A 18 -9.72 0.38 11.28
C ALA A 18 -9.49 0.41 12.79
N GLY A 19 -9.23 -0.75 13.38
CA GLY A 19 -8.89 -0.87 14.80
C GLY A 19 -7.49 -0.36 15.15
N GLY A 20 -7.22 -0.21 16.45
CA GLY A 20 -5.96 0.36 16.94
C GLY A 20 -4.71 -0.40 16.51
N ARG A 21 -4.75 -1.75 16.50
CA ARG A 21 -3.63 -2.58 16.05
C ARG A 21 -3.28 -2.32 14.59
N HIS A 22 -4.29 -2.26 13.72
CA HIS A 22 -4.12 -1.94 12.31
C HIS A 22 -3.46 -0.58 12.12
N GLY A 23 -3.98 0.46 12.79
CA GLY A 23 -3.43 1.81 12.71
C GLY A 23 -1.98 1.89 13.20
N ARG A 24 -1.65 1.22 14.30
CA ARG A 24 -0.29 1.17 14.84
C ARG A 24 0.68 0.53 13.85
N ILE A 25 0.33 -0.60 13.25
CA ILE A 25 1.18 -1.30 12.28
C ILE A 25 1.35 -0.45 11.02
N ALA A 26 0.27 0.16 10.52
CA ALA A 26 0.33 1.04 9.36
C ALA A 26 1.29 2.21 9.59
N VAL A 27 1.24 2.85 10.76
CA VAL A 27 2.19 3.91 11.14
C VAL A 27 3.61 3.38 11.25
N ASN A 28 3.81 2.24 11.90
CA ASN A 28 5.15 1.67 12.09
C ASN A 28 5.84 1.40 10.75
N VAL A 29 5.16 0.78 9.78
CA VAL A 29 5.76 0.50 8.48
C VAL A 29 5.95 1.77 7.64
N THR A 30 4.98 2.67 7.63
CA THR A 30 5.08 3.92 6.86
C THR A 30 6.11 4.87 7.42
N LEU A 31 6.31 4.89 8.73
CA LEU A 31 7.37 5.68 9.37
C LEU A 31 8.77 5.19 8.96
N GLN A 32 9.01 3.88 9.02
CA GLN A 32 10.27 3.27 8.58
C GLN A 32 10.55 3.58 7.11
N LEU A 33 9.55 3.34 6.26
CA LEU A 33 9.65 3.58 4.83
C LEU A 33 9.85 5.08 4.53
N GLY A 34 9.07 5.94 5.16
CA GLY A 34 9.11 7.39 4.97
C GLY A 34 10.44 8.00 5.38
N ASN A 35 11.00 7.58 6.52
CA ASN A 35 12.31 8.04 6.97
C ASN A 35 13.41 7.65 5.98
N TYR A 36 13.41 6.42 5.51
CA TYR A 36 14.39 5.94 4.53
C TYR A 36 14.26 6.68 3.20
N VAL A 37 13.05 6.81 2.68
CA VAL A 37 12.77 7.51 1.41
C VAL A 37 13.19 8.98 1.48
N ALA A 38 12.89 9.66 2.59
CA ALA A 38 13.27 11.06 2.79
C ALA A 38 14.80 11.22 2.89
N GLN A 39 15.46 10.37 3.66
CA GLN A 39 16.92 10.41 3.84
C GLN A 39 17.66 10.21 2.53
N HIS A 40 17.17 9.32 1.65
CA HIS A 40 17.79 8.99 0.38
C HIS A 40 17.19 9.73 -0.82
N GLN A 41 16.23 10.62 -0.58
CA GLN A 41 15.59 11.44 -1.63
C GLN A 41 15.01 10.59 -2.78
N LEU A 42 14.36 9.47 -2.44
CA LEU A 42 13.88 8.50 -3.44
C LEU A 42 12.51 8.83 -4.03
N GLY A 43 11.74 9.67 -3.36
CA GLY A 43 10.38 10.02 -3.77
C GLY A 43 9.52 10.47 -2.60
N THR A 44 8.25 10.10 -2.61
CA THR A 44 7.28 10.47 -1.58
C THR A 44 6.52 9.25 -1.07
N VAL A 45 6.34 9.20 0.26
CA VAL A 45 5.46 8.23 0.93
C VAL A 45 4.16 8.93 1.30
N TYR A 46 3.04 8.29 0.99
CA TYR A 46 1.69 8.79 1.27
C TYR A 46 1.04 7.96 2.37
N ALA A 47 0.32 8.64 3.25
CA ALA A 47 -0.44 8.03 4.34
C ALA A 47 -1.73 7.37 3.84
N ALA A 48 -2.40 6.64 4.73
CA ALA A 48 -3.72 6.10 4.52
C ALA A 48 -4.71 7.18 4.04
N GLU A 49 -5.76 6.74 3.33
CA GLU A 49 -6.81 7.59 2.75
C GLU A 49 -6.36 8.46 1.56
N THR A 50 -5.10 8.44 1.18
CA THR A 50 -4.67 9.07 -0.07
C THR A 50 -5.21 8.27 -1.26
N GLY A 51 -6.01 8.90 -2.10
CA GLY A 51 -6.66 8.26 -3.24
C GLY A 51 -5.78 8.25 -4.49
N PHE A 52 -5.74 7.09 -5.15
CA PHE A 52 -5.08 6.89 -6.44
C PHE A 52 -6.09 6.40 -7.47
N THR A 53 -6.21 7.12 -8.58
CA THR A 53 -7.07 6.71 -9.69
C THR A 53 -6.31 5.69 -10.53
N LEU A 54 -6.81 4.45 -10.55
CA LEU A 54 -6.18 3.31 -11.21
C LEU A 54 -6.78 3.00 -12.58
N GLU A 55 -8.07 3.26 -12.72
CA GLU A 55 -8.83 3.04 -13.95
C GLU A 55 -9.83 4.15 -14.15
N ARG A 56 -10.25 4.34 -15.41
CA ARG A 56 -11.34 5.26 -15.79
C ARG A 56 -12.34 4.56 -16.69
N ARG A 57 -13.62 4.92 -16.52
CA ARG A 57 -14.75 4.51 -17.38
C ARG A 57 -15.00 3.00 -17.38
N PRO A 58 -15.38 2.40 -16.26
CA PRO A 58 -15.73 3.00 -14.96
C PRO A 58 -14.50 3.28 -14.10
N ASP A 59 -14.61 4.31 -13.26
CA ASP A 59 -13.50 4.74 -12.42
C ASP A 59 -13.23 3.76 -11.28
N THR A 60 -11.94 3.51 -11.02
CA THR A 60 -11.44 2.83 -9.83
C THR A 60 -10.48 3.76 -9.11
N VAL A 61 -10.82 4.13 -7.89
CA VAL A 61 -9.98 4.93 -6.99
C VAL A 61 -9.81 4.14 -5.71
N ARG A 62 -8.56 3.77 -5.41
CA ARG A 62 -8.23 3.05 -4.20
C ARG A 62 -7.35 3.88 -3.28
N ALA A 63 -7.49 3.64 -1.97
CA ALA A 63 -6.72 4.31 -0.93
C ALA A 63 -6.04 3.24 -0.06
N PRO A 64 -4.73 2.99 -0.27
CA PRO A 64 -3.99 1.99 0.50
C PRO A 64 -3.66 2.50 1.90
N ASP A 65 -3.21 1.61 2.79
CA ASP A 65 -2.74 2.01 4.12
C ASP A 65 -1.41 2.76 4.08
N GLY A 66 -0.62 2.56 3.04
CA GLY A 66 0.58 3.33 2.74
C GLY A 66 0.96 3.17 1.27
N ALA A 67 1.63 4.16 0.72
CA ALA A 67 2.06 4.14 -0.67
C ALA A 67 3.38 4.90 -0.87
N PHE A 68 4.14 4.49 -1.87
CA PHE A 68 5.35 5.16 -2.29
C PHE A 68 5.32 5.42 -3.79
N VAL A 69 5.69 6.62 -4.19
CA VAL A 69 5.87 7.02 -5.59
C VAL A 69 7.30 7.50 -5.78
N ARG A 70 7.97 6.97 -6.78
CA ARG A 70 9.33 7.36 -7.16
C ARG A 70 9.39 8.85 -7.52
N ARG A 71 10.50 9.49 -7.19
CA ARG A 71 10.71 10.93 -7.45
C ARG A 71 10.46 11.32 -8.90
N GLU A 72 10.98 10.55 -9.85
CA GLU A 72 10.86 10.82 -11.28
C GLU A 72 9.44 10.68 -11.84
N ARG A 73 8.52 10.06 -11.07
CA ARG A 73 7.11 9.92 -11.42
C ARG A 73 6.18 10.89 -10.71
N LEU A 74 6.72 11.67 -9.79
CA LEU A 74 5.91 12.65 -9.05
C LEU A 74 5.39 13.74 -9.98
N PRO A 75 4.09 14.03 -9.93
CA PRO A 75 3.53 15.12 -10.72
C PRO A 75 4.01 16.48 -10.19
N ASN A 76 4.23 17.41 -11.10
CA ASN A 76 4.57 18.78 -10.76
C ASN A 76 3.70 19.74 -11.61
N PRO A 77 2.78 20.51 -10.99
CA PRO A 77 2.55 20.62 -9.54
C PRO A 77 1.90 19.37 -8.94
N GLU A 78 2.04 19.20 -7.63
CA GLU A 78 1.36 18.13 -6.91
C GLU A 78 -0.17 18.35 -6.96
N PRO A 79 -0.96 17.31 -7.26
CA PRO A 79 -2.39 17.44 -7.34
C PRO A 79 -3.01 17.67 -5.95
N THR A 80 -4.05 18.48 -5.88
CA THR A 80 -4.84 18.68 -4.66
C THR A 80 -5.93 17.62 -4.49
N GLY A 81 -6.25 16.88 -5.55
CA GLY A 81 -7.19 15.75 -5.56
C GLY A 81 -6.47 14.41 -5.58
N PHE A 82 -7.16 13.40 -6.10
CA PHE A 82 -6.57 12.07 -6.25
C PHE A 82 -5.39 12.09 -7.23
N HIS A 83 -4.38 11.25 -6.93
CA HIS A 83 -3.30 11.01 -7.87
C HIS A 83 -3.77 10.20 -9.06
N ASP A 84 -3.53 10.66 -10.28
CA ASP A 84 -3.87 9.95 -11.51
C ASP A 84 -2.69 9.07 -11.97
N LEU A 85 -2.26 8.20 -11.07
CA LEU A 85 -1.19 7.22 -11.28
C LEU A 85 -1.31 6.09 -10.27
N ALA A 86 -0.68 4.94 -10.57
CA ALA A 86 -0.48 3.87 -9.60
C ALA A 86 0.82 4.12 -8.82
N PRO A 87 0.82 3.93 -7.48
CA PRO A 87 2.06 3.96 -6.70
C PRO A 87 3.05 2.88 -7.16
N ASP A 88 4.33 3.09 -6.90
CA ASP A 88 5.36 2.07 -7.18
C ASP A 88 5.35 0.95 -6.12
N LEU A 89 5.05 1.31 -4.87
CA LEU A 89 4.88 0.37 -3.77
C LEU A 89 3.60 0.70 -3.00
N VAL A 90 2.87 -0.34 -2.63
CA VAL A 90 1.64 -0.25 -1.84
C VAL A 90 1.78 -1.12 -0.59
N VAL A 91 1.32 -0.58 0.54
CA VAL A 91 1.21 -1.30 1.81
C VAL A 91 -0.27 -1.45 2.16
N GLU A 92 -0.69 -2.69 2.38
CA GLU A 92 -2.01 -3.03 2.92
C GLU A 92 -1.82 -3.81 4.22
N VAL A 93 -2.48 -3.38 5.28
CA VAL A 93 -2.50 -4.08 6.57
C VAL A 93 -3.87 -4.74 6.73
N LEU A 94 -3.90 -6.04 6.92
CA LEU A 94 -5.15 -6.78 7.06
C LEU A 94 -5.84 -6.46 8.40
N SER A 95 -7.15 -6.38 8.36
CA SER A 95 -8.01 -6.29 9.53
C SER A 95 -8.88 -7.56 9.64
N PRO A 96 -9.44 -7.87 10.84
CA PRO A 96 -10.29 -9.05 11.00
C PRO A 96 -11.53 -9.09 10.10
N SER A 97 -11.98 -7.94 9.62
CA SER A 97 -13.14 -7.82 8.73
C SER A 97 -12.82 -8.00 7.26
N ASP A 98 -11.54 -8.09 6.88
CA ASP A 98 -11.15 -8.23 5.49
C ASP A 98 -11.46 -9.65 4.97
N ARG A 99 -12.03 -9.70 3.77
CA ARG A 99 -12.34 -10.96 3.08
C ARG A 99 -11.24 -11.30 2.09
N PRO A 100 -10.80 -12.58 2.03
CA PRO A 100 -9.70 -12.98 1.14
C PRO A 100 -9.93 -12.64 -0.33
N ASP A 101 -11.16 -12.80 -0.84
CA ASP A 101 -11.52 -12.47 -2.22
C ASP A 101 -11.40 -10.96 -2.52
N GLU A 102 -11.80 -10.12 -1.57
CA GLU A 102 -11.68 -8.67 -1.70
C GLU A 102 -10.22 -8.20 -1.67
N ILE A 103 -9.40 -8.82 -0.82
CA ILE A 103 -7.96 -8.53 -0.75
C ILE A 103 -7.27 -8.90 -2.06
N LEU A 104 -7.55 -10.09 -2.60
CA LEU A 104 -6.98 -10.52 -3.88
C LEU A 104 -7.41 -9.60 -5.03
N ALA A 105 -8.67 -9.17 -5.05
CA ALA A 105 -9.16 -8.21 -6.04
C ALA A 105 -8.42 -6.86 -5.94
N LYS A 106 -8.18 -6.39 -4.73
CA LYS A 106 -7.44 -5.16 -4.47
C LYS A 106 -6.00 -5.25 -4.97
N ILE A 107 -5.30 -6.35 -4.65
CA ILE A 107 -3.94 -6.62 -5.13
C ILE A 107 -3.90 -6.64 -6.66
N ALA A 108 -4.87 -7.32 -7.30
CA ALA A 108 -4.98 -7.37 -8.74
C ALA A 108 -5.17 -5.98 -9.36
N ASP A 109 -5.99 -5.13 -8.76
CA ASP A 109 -6.19 -3.76 -9.22
C ASP A 109 -4.89 -2.94 -9.15
N TRP A 110 -4.13 -3.05 -8.05
CA TRP A 110 -2.83 -2.38 -7.92
C TRP A 110 -1.84 -2.84 -8.99
N LEU A 111 -1.63 -4.14 -9.12
CA LEU A 111 -0.67 -4.71 -10.08
C LEU A 111 -1.06 -4.40 -11.53
N SER A 112 -2.34 -4.53 -11.88
CA SER A 112 -2.85 -4.23 -13.22
C SER A 112 -2.69 -2.76 -13.60
N ALA A 113 -2.76 -1.86 -12.63
CA ALA A 113 -2.56 -0.43 -12.84
C ALA A 113 -1.09 -0.01 -12.95
N GLY A 114 -0.15 -0.92 -12.65
CA GLY A 114 1.28 -0.70 -12.79
C GLY A 114 2.07 -0.61 -11.49
N THR A 115 1.45 -0.86 -10.34
CA THR A 115 2.18 -0.99 -9.06
C THR A 115 3.16 -2.15 -9.16
N ARG A 116 4.40 -1.91 -8.75
CA ARG A 116 5.50 -2.88 -8.92
C ARG A 116 5.64 -3.82 -7.74
N LEU A 117 5.27 -3.36 -6.54
CA LEU A 117 5.46 -4.10 -5.29
C LEU A 117 4.29 -3.84 -4.35
N VAL A 118 3.65 -4.90 -3.87
CA VAL A 118 2.55 -4.81 -2.90
C VAL A 118 2.91 -5.64 -1.68
N TRP A 119 2.92 -5.01 -0.51
CA TRP A 119 3.09 -5.67 0.78
C TRP A 119 1.73 -5.81 1.46
N VAL A 120 1.32 -7.03 1.73
CA VAL A 120 0.12 -7.33 2.50
C VAL A 120 0.56 -7.90 3.85
N ILE A 121 0.40 -7.12 4.90
CA ILE A 121 0.81 -7.48 6.26
C ILE A 121 -0.37 -8.13 6.98
N ASP A 122 -0.17 -9.34 7.48
CA ASP A 122 -1.16 -10.11 8.21
C ASP A 122 -0.76 -10.16 9.70
N PRO A 123 -1.36 -9.32 10.55
CA PRO A 123 -1.01 -9.29 11.97
C PRO A 123 -1.41 -10.55 12.73
N ASP A 124 -2.49 -11.21 12.32
CA ASP A 124 -2.98 -12.40 13.00
C ASP A 124 -2.07 -13.61 12.78
N ARG A 125 -1.57 -13.77 11.55
CA ARG A 125 -0.62 -14.84 11.21
C ARG A 125 0.83 -14.45 11.43
N ARG A 126 1.11 -13.18 11.76
CA ARG A 126 2.45 -12.62 11.96
C ARG A 126 3.36 -12.90 10.77
N LEU A 127 2.85 -12.61 9.58
CA LEU A 127 3.57 -12.72 8.32
C LEU A 127 3.18 -11.58 7.38
N ALA A 128 3.94 -11.43 6.32
CA ALA A 128 3.57 -10.58 5.19
C ALA A 128 3.64 -11.38 3.89
N ARG A 129 2.79 -11.01 2.94
CA ARG A 129 2.85 -11.49 1.56
C ARG A 129 3.34 -10.36 0.68
N VAL A 130 4.31 -10.69 -0.16
CA VAL A 130 4.91 -9.74 -1.10
C VAL A 130 4.50 -10.16 -2.51
N TYR A 131 3.77 -9.28 -3.19
CA TYR A 131 3.34 -9.50 -4.57
C TYR A 131 4.12 -8.57 -5.49
N ARG A 132 4.60 -9.10 -6.60
CA ARG A 132 5.39 -8.36 -7.58
C ARG A 132 4.65 -8.22 -8.92
N HIS A 133 5.03 -7.23 -9.69
CA HIS A 133 4.43 -6.94 -10.99
C HIS A 133 4.59 -8.09 -12.02
N ASP A 134 5.57 -8.98 -11.84
CA ASP A 134 5.76 -10.17 -12.67
C ASP A 134 4.83 -11.34 -12.29
N GLY A 135 3.96 -11.14 -11.30
CA GLY A 135 3.04 -12.15 -10.79
C GLY A 135 3.64 -13.08 -9.72
N SER A 136 4.90 -12.92 -9.37
CA SER A 136 5.53 -13.71 -8.31
C SER A 136 5.06 -13.28 -6.93
N GLU A 137 5.05 -14.22 -5.99
CA GLU A 137 4.64 -14.03 -4.60
C GLU A 137 5.71 -14.60 -3.67
N ARG A 138 5.92 -13.94 -2.53
CA ARG A 138 6.76 -14.42 -1.44
C ARG A 138 6.06 -14.23 -0.11
N ILE A 139 6.21 -15.19 0.80
CA ILE A 139 5.83 -15.04 2.22
C ILE A 139 7.07 -14.62 3.01
N VAL A 140 6.90 -13.60 3.82
CA VAL A 140 7.90 -13.08 4.75
C VAL A 140 7.43 -13.41 6.16
N SER A 141 8.21 -14.20 6.90
CA SER A 141 7.92 -14.51 8.30
C SER A 141 8.30 -13.34 9.21
N GLU A 142 7.83 -13.36 10.46
CA GLU A 142 8.13 -12.29 11.41
C GLU A 142 9.63 -12.11 11.70
N ALA A 143 10.43 -13.16 11.55
CA ALA A 143 11.89 -13.12 11.73
C ALA A 143 12.64 -12.61 10.51
N GLU A 144 11.97 -12.50 9.37
CA GLU A 144 12.53 -11.98 8.12
C GLU A 144 12.22 -10.50 7.95
N ALA A 145 12.76 -9.90 6.90
CA ALA A 145 12.58 -8.49 6.61
C ALA A 145 11.74 -8.26 5.35
N LEU A 146 10.93 -7.20 5.38
CA LEU A 146 10.41 -6.56 4.18
C LEU A 146 11.57 -5.88 3.46
N ASP A 147 11.72 -6.18 2.19
CA ASP A 147 12.77 -5.65 1.33
C ASP A 147 12.17 -4.75 0.26
N GLY A 148 12.77 -3.58 0.06
CA GLY A 148 12.33 -2.64 -0.97
C GLY A 148 12.67 -3.08 -2.40
N GLU A 149 13.48 -4.10 -2.57
CA GLU A 149 13.91 -4.65 -3.85
C GLU A 149 14.50 -3.55 -4.75
N ASP A 150 14.16 -3.51 -6.01
CA ASP A 150 14.56 -2.44 -6.93
C ASP A 150 13.62 -1.22 -6.88
N VAL A 151 12.52 -1.31 -6.14
CA VAL A 151 11.51 -0.25 -6.02
C VAL A 151 11.93 0.81 -5.02
N VAL A 152 12.37 0.39 -3.83
CA VAL A 152 12.98 1.25 -2.80
C VAL A 152 14.34 0.63 -2.47
N ALA A 153 15.30 0.87 -3.34
CA ALA A 153 16.61 0.20 -3.30
C ALA A 153 17.32 0.40 -1.96
N GLY A 154 17.75 -0.70 -1.35
CA GLY A 154 18.44 -0.71 -0.06
C GLY A 154 17.55 -0.66 1.18
N PHE A 155 16.25 -0.48 1.02
CA PHE A 155 15.33 -0.52 2.16
C PHE A 155 15.16 -1.95 2.66
N SER A 156 15.27 -2.11 3.98
CA SER A 156 14.98 -3.36 4.67
C SER A 156 14.42 -3.06 6.06
N CYS A 157 13.37 -3.73 6.44
CA CYS A 157 12.73 -3.59 7.74
C CYS A 157 12.26 -4.95 8.25
N ARG A 158 12.78 -5.38 9.41
CA ARG A 158 12.30 -6.63 10.02
C ARG A 158 10.81 -6.55 10.30
N LEU A 159 10.10 -7.62 9.97
CA LEU A 159 8.65 -7.66 10.13
C LEU A 159 8.26 -7.59 11.60
N ASP A 160 8.99 -8.25 12.51
CA ASP A 160 8.73 -8.21 13.95
C ASP A 160 8.90 -6.79 14.55
N ALA A 161 9.64 -5.92 13.89
CA ALA A 161 9.81 -4.54 14.35
C ALA A 161 8.59 -3.65 14.12
N ILE A 162 7.67 -4.06 13.27
CA ILE A 162 6.47 -3.29 12.91
C ILE A 162 5.15 -3.93 13.38
N LEU A 163 5.15 -5.19 13.76
CA LEU A 163 3.96 -5.93 14.20
C LEU A 163 3.48 -5.57 15.63
#